data_b254a1ee5ecacc308d247702802ef127
#
_entry.id   b254a1ee5ecacc308d247702802ef127
#
_cell.length_a   1.000
_cell.length_b   1.000
_cell.length_c   1.000
_cell.angle_alpha   90.00
_cell.angle_beta   90.00
_cell.angle_gamma   90.00
#
_symmetry.space_group_name_H-M   'P 1'
#
loop_
_entity.id
_entity.type
_entity.pdbx_description
1 polymer ?
#
loop_
_entity_poly.entity_id
_entity_poly.type
_entity_poly.pdbx_seq_one_letter_code
_entity_poly.pdbx_strand_id
1 'polypeptide(L)'
;MNMELLTSILTAYGATGRETGVRKVIESALTGHVDSMETDVMGNLIAVKKGDGTGKRIMLSAHMDHIGLMVMDADKHGYIRVCNVGGIRPANMVAQHVVFENGAVGVVGADEGVKGALEMRHLYIDVGAESREEALAIAPIGEVAVAAPRIAKLGENRLASPAMDDRIACYIQAQAMLELPENMKNDVVAVFSVQEEVGLRGAAAAAYAVAPDMGIALDVTGVGDVPGHKDHLPMKLGEGAAVKIMDRSLICTPAVVELMIACAEENNIRYQREVLSFGGTDAGAIQKARAGVPSGVISIPCRYIHSAAETVDLRDVEACVELVKACVVK
;
A
#
# COMPACT_ATOMS: atom_id res chain seq x y z
N MET A 1 -4.81 -8.56 16.97
CA MET A 1 -4.16 -8.51 15.64
C MET A 1 -3.81 -9.92 15.14
N ASN A 2 -4.16 -10.29 13.88
CA ASN A 2 -3.85 -11.59 13.26
C ASN A 2 -2.47 -11.54 12.58
N MET A 3 -1.42 -11.99 13.27
CA MET A 3 -0.03 -11.94 12.78
C MET A 3 0.23 -12.91 11.62
N GLU A 4 -0.53 -14.00 11.50
CA GLU A 4 -0.39 -14.94 10.39
C GLU A 4 -0.88 -14.30 9.08
N LEU A 5 -2.06 -13.68 9.09
CA LEU A 5 -2.60 -12.95 7.96
C LEU A 5 -1.68 -11.79 7.56
N LEU A 6 -1.21 -10.99 8.54
CA LEU A 6 -0.28 -9.89 8.29
C LEU A 6 1.01 -10.39 7.62
N THR A 7 1.60 -11.46 8.15
CA THR A 7 2.82 -12.06 7.56
C THR A 7 2.58 -12.53 6.13
N SER A 8 1.46 -13.21 5.88
CA SER A 8 1.12 -13.73 4.55
C SER A 8 0.94 -12.60 3.53
N ILE A 9 0.28 -11.50 3.91
CA ILE A 9 0.09 -10.32 3.05
C ILE A 9 1.43 -9.62 2.76
N LEU A 10 2.28 -9.43 3.79
CA LEU A 10 3.57 -8.75 3.65
C LEU A 10 4.58 -9.55 2.82
N THR A 11 4.49 -10.87 2.80
CA THR A 11 5.47 -11.73 2.11
C THR A 11 5.02 -12.20 0.73
N ALA A 12 3.74 -12.02 0.38
CA ALA A 12 3.23 -12.36 -0.93
C ALA A 12 3.85 -11.45 -2.02
N TYR A 13 4.25 -12.05 -3.14
CA TYR A 13 4.68 -11.28 -4.30
C TYR A 13 3.51 -10.46 -4.87
N GLY A 14 3.79 -9.23 -5.31
CA GLY A 14 2.77 -8.33 -5.88
C GLY A 14 3.36 -6.98 -6.25
N ALA A 15 4.29 -6.96 -7.22
CA ALA A 15 4.74 -5.73 -7.86
C ALA A 15 3.57 -5.06 -8.58
N THR A 16 3.66 -3.74 -8.79
CA THR A 16 2.72 -2.98 -9.60
C THR A 16 2.45 -3.64 -10.95
N GLY A 17 1.18 -3.94 -11.23
CA GLY A 17 0.72 -4.67 -12.43
C GLY A 17 0.84 -6.20 -12.32
N ARG A 18 1.26 -6.74 -11.17
CA ARG A 18 1.45 -8.17 -10.91
C ARG A 18 0.98 -8.58 -9.52
N GLU A 19 -0.18 -8.09 -9.11
CA GLU A 19 -0.71 -8.19 -7.75
C GLU A 19 -1.40 -9.52 -7.45
N THR A 20 -1.41 -10.47 -8.39
CA THR A 20 -2.14 -11.73 -8.27
C THR A 20 -1.76 -12.55 -7.03
N GLY A 21 -0.48 -12.52 -6.63
CA GLY A 21 0.00 -13.26 -5.46
C GLY A 21 -0.68 -12.79 -4.17
N VAL A 22 -0.61 -11.50 -3.90
CA VAL A 22 -1.22 -10.90 -2.71
C VAL A 22 -2.74 -10.93 -2.76
N ARG A 23 -3.34 -10.70 -3.94
CA ARG A 23 -4.79 -10.80 -4.12
C ARG A 23 -5.33 -12.15 -3.65
N LYS A 24 -4.70 -13.25 -4.03
CA LYS A 24 -5.10 -14.60 -3.60
C LYS A 24 -5.03 -14.81 -2.09
N VAL A 25 -4.05 -14.21 -1.42
CA VAL A 25 -3.95 -14.27 0.05
C VAL A 25 -5.14 -13.58 0.69
N ILE A 26 -5.48 -12.36 0.23
CA ILE A 26 -6.61 -11.58 0.75
C ILE A 26 -7.94 -12.25 0.42
N GLU A 27 -8.11 -12.73 -0.81
CA GLU A 27 -9.30 -13.46 -1.25
C GLU A 27 -9.55 -14.70 -0.38
N SER A 28 -8.50 -15.48 -0.11
CA SER A 28 -8.58 -16.64 0.78
C SER A 28 -8.99 -16.25 2.20
N ALA A 29 -8.46 -15.16 2.74
CA ALA A 29 -8.77 -14.70 4.09
C ALA A 29 -10.22 -14.20 4.23
N LEU A 30 -10.79 -13.57 3.19
CA LEU A 30 -12.14 -13.02 3.22
C LEU A 30 -13.21 -14.01 2.77
N THR A 31 -12.86 -15.16 2.21
CA THR A 31 -13.80 -16.18 1.75
C THR A 31 -14.67 -16.68 2.89
N GLY A 32 -15.99 -16.57 2.74
CA GLY A 32 -16.98 -16.94 3.74
C GLY A 32 -17.26 -15.87 4.81
N HIS A 33 -16.59 -14.72 4.75
CA HIS A 33 -16.76 -13.61 5.70
C HIS A 33 -17.41 -12.36 5.09
N VAL A 34 -17.58 -12.34 3.77
CA VAL A 34 -18.20 -11.25 3.00
C VAL A 34 -19.30 -11.79 2.10
N ASP A 35 -20.25 -10.95 1.71
CA ASP A 35 -21.42 -11.37 0.90
C ASP A 35 -21.06 -11.67 -0.55
N SER A 36 -20.08 -10.94 -1.11
CA SER A 36 -19.56 -11.20 -2.44
C SER A 36 -18.14 -10.73 -2.59
N MET A 37 -17.41 -11.39 -3.47
CA MET A 37 -16.08 -10.96 -3.95
C MET A 37 -16.02 -11.12 -5.45
N GLU A 38 -15.38 -10.17 -6.11
CA GLU A 38 -15.06 -10.25 -7.53
C GLU A 38 -13.70 -9.59 -7.83
N THR A 39 -13.08 -10.04 -8.91
CA THR A 39 -11.89 -9.37 -9.46
C THR A 39 -12.31 -8.67 -10.75
N ASP A 40 -12.08 -7.36 -10.81
CA ASP A 40 -12.40 -6.58 -12.01
C ASP A 40 -11.35 -6.75 -13.13
N VAL A 41 -11.60 -6.12 -14.28
CA VAL A 41 -10.72 -6.18 -15.46
C VAL A 41 -9.32 -5.61 -15.18
N MET A 42 -9.19 -4.66 -14.24
CA MET A 42 -7.90 -4.07 -13.87
C MET A 42 -7.11 -5.01 -12.94
N GLY A 43 -7.79 -5.93 -12.24
CA GLY A 43 -7.21 -6.81 -11.24
C GLY A 43 -7.50 -6.40 -9.80
N ASN A 44 -8.30 -5.36 -9.57
CA ASN A 44 -8.75 -5.01 -8.21
C ASN A 44 -9.57 -6.16 -7.63
N LEU A 45 -9.37 -6.49 -6.35
CA LEU A 45 -10.29 -7.33 -5.61
C LEU A 45 -11.33 -6.45 -4.93
N ILE A 46 -12.59 -6.69 -5.22
CA ILE A 46 -13.73 -5.95 -4.68
C ILE A 46 -14.53 -6.89 -3.78
N ALA A 47 -14.50 -6.65 -2.47
CA ALA A 47 -15.20 -7.45 -1.47
C ALA A 47 -16.34 -6.61 -0.85
N VAL A 48 -17.53 -7.17 -0.78
CA VAL A 48 -18.73 -6.46 -0.31
C VAL A 48 -19.29 -7.12 0.94
N LYS A 49 -19.50 -6.33 1.98
CA LYS A 49 -20.33 -6.69 3.14
C LYS A 49 -21.54 -5.77 3.16
N LYS A 50 -22.72 -6.37 2.99
CA LYS A 50 -23.99 -5.64 2.85
C LYS A 50 -24.51 -5.16 4.20
N GLY A 51 -25.07 -3.98 4.21
CA GLY A 51 -25.91 -3.48 5.29
C GLY A 51 -27.38 -3.90 5.13
N ASP A 52 -28.23 -3.30 5.93
CA ASP A 52 -29.69 -3.54 5.90
C ASP A 52 -30.42 -2.78 4.76
N GLY A 53 -29.67 -2.04 3.94
CA GLY A 53 -30.18 -1.24 2.82
C GLY A 53 -30.71 0.14 3.21
N THR A 54 -30.58 0.56 4.47
CA THR A 54 -31.04 1.89 4.93
C THR A 54 -29.89 2.92 5.00
N GLY A 55 -28.65 2.45 4.91
CA GLY A 55 -27.45 3.27 5.03
C GLY A 55 -26.85 3.68 3.67
N LYS A 56 -25.60 4.06 3.73
CA LYS A 56 -24.79 4.49 2.59
C LYS A 56 -23.96 3.33 2.05
N ARG A 57 -23.51 3.47 0.79
CA ARG A 57 -22.44 2.63 0.24
C ARG A 57 -21.11 3.31 0.48
N ILE A 58 -20.30 2.72 1.36
CA ILE A 58 -19.00 3.23 1.74
C ILE A 58 -17.92 2.39 1.04
N MET A 59 -17.05 3.03 0.27
CA MET A 59 -15.90 2.40 -0.34
C MET A 59 -14.69 2.60 0.55
N LEU A 60 -14.05 1.51 0.94
CA LEU A 60 -12.69 1.47 1.46
C LEU A 60 -11.73 1.16 0.32
N SER A 61 -10.52 1.73 0.31
CA SER A 61 -9.49 1.40 -0.67
C SER A 61 -8.12 1.32 -0.02
N ALA A 62 -7.38 0.24 -0.30
CA ALA A 62 -5.97 0.04 0.05
C ALA A 62 -5.28 -0.65 -1.12
N HIS A 63 -4.04 -0.25 -1.47
CA HIS A 63 -3.43 -0.81 -2.66
C HIS A 63 -2.57 -2.05 -2.39
N MET A 64 -2.69 -3.02 -3.31
CA MET A 64 -1.97 -4.30 -3.23
C MET A 64 -0.57 -4.22 -3.81
N ASP A 65 -0.33 -3.30 -4.72
CA ASP A 65 0.96 -3.17 -5.40
C ASP A 65 2.00 -2.49 -4.52
N HIS A 66 3.26 -2.75 -4.83
CA HIS A 66 4.37 -1.99 -4.30
C HIS A 66 5.46 -1.81 -5.36
N ILE A 67 6.32 -0.82 -5.13
CA ILE A 67 7.39 -0.41 -6.02
C ILE A 67 8.31 -1.56 -6.44
N GLY A 68 8.90 -1.45 -7.64
CA GLY A 68 9.78 -2.49 -8.16
C GLY A 68 10.72 -2.00 -9.27
N LEU A 69 11.55 -2.91 -9.72
CA LEU A 69 12.52 -2.71 -10.80
C LEU A 69 12.12 -3.59 -12.00
N MET A 70 11.70 -2.96 -13.10
CA MET A 70 11.31 -3.67 -14.32
C MET A 70 12.52 -3.92 -15.21
N VAL A 71 12.64 -5.14 -15.68
CA VAL A 71 13.70 -5.56 -16.63
C VAL A 71 13.52 -4.85 -17.97
N MET A 72 14.55 -4.12 -18.38
CA MET A 72 14.60 -3.46 -19.69
C MET A 72 15.42 -4.26 -20.70
N ASP A 73 16.56 -4.78 -20.27
CA ASP A 73 17.49 -5.59 -21.06
C ASP A 73 18.53 -6.23 -20.14
N ALA A 74 19.44 -7.02 -20.69
CA ALA A 74 20.64 -7.49 -20.01
C ALA A 74 21.87 -7.22 -20.86
N ASP A 75 23.00 -6.94 -20.22
CA ASP A 75 24.27 -6.76 -20.95
C ASP A 75 24.89 -8.13 -21.33
N LYS A 76 25.97 -8.07 -22.10
CA LYS A 76 26.65 -9.27 -22.60
C LYS A 76 27.28 -10.14 -21.49
N HIS A 77 27.39 -9.62 -20.28
CA HIS A 77 27.94 -10.29 -19.11
C HIS A 77 26.86 -10.83 -18.16
N GLY A 78 25.56 -10.69 -18.52
CA GLY A 78 24.45 -11.18 -17.73
C GLY A 78 23.90 -10.22 -16.68
N TYR A 79 24.35 -8.98 -16.62
CA TYR A 79 23.77 -7.99 -15.71
C TYR A 79 22.50 -7.39 -16.29
N ILE A 80 21.41 -7.48 -15.55
CA ILE A 80 20.06 -7.03 -15.97
C ILE A 80 19.95 -5.51 -15.75
N ARG A 81 19.63 -4.76 -16.80
CA ARG A 81 19.32 -3.32 -16.73
C ARG A 81 17.85 -3.09 -16.50
N VAL A 82 17.52 -2.13 -15.63
CA VAL A 82 16.18 -1.93 -15.10
C VAL A 82 15.73 -0.47 -15.19
N CYS A 83 14.41 -0.27 -15.19
CA CYS A 83 13.77 0.99 -14.84
C CYS A 83 12.93 0.85 -13.59
N ASN A 84 12.56 1.97 -12.97
CA ASN A 84 11.69 1.96 -11.82
C ASN A 84 10.22 1.76 -12.21
N VAL A 85 9.50 1.05 -11.36
CA VAL A 85 8.04 1.03 -11.28
C VAL A 85 7.68 1.64 -9.94
N GLY A 86 6.96 2.76 -9.96
CA GLY A 86 6.73 3.58 -8.76
C GLY A 86 7.91 4.47 -8.37
N GLY A 87 7.81 5.06 -7.19
CA GLY A 87 8.75 6.05 -6.68
C GLY A 87 9.97 5.46 -5.99
N ILE A 88 11.04 5.16 -6.70
CA ILE A 88 12.27 4.56 -6.16
C ILE A 88 13.41 5.58 -6.04
N ARG A 89 14.07 5.61 -4.90
CA ARG A 89 15.37 6.27 -4.73
C ARG A 89 16.47 5.26 -4.99
N PRO A 90 17.28 5.41 -6.08
CA PRO A 90 18.27 4.41 -6.49
C PRO A 90 19.24 4.00 -5.38
N ALA A 91 19.67 4.95 -4.54
CA ALA A 91 20.58 4.67 -3.43
C ALA A 91 20.00 3.72 -2.37
N ASN A 92 18.67 3.65 -2.23
CA ASN A 92 18.02 2.74 -1.28
C ASN A 92 18.01 1.28 -1.77
N MET A 93 18.26 1.05 -3.06
CA MET A 93 18.20 -0.28 -3.68
C MET A 93 19.54 -0.99 -3.74
N VAL A 94 20.66 -0.24 -3.70
CA VAL A 94 22.00 -0.84 -3.83
C VAL A 94 22.27 -1.84 -2.72
N ALA A 95 22.79 -3.00 -3.09
CA ALA A 95 23.08 -4.14 -2.23
C ALA A 95 21.84 -4.81 -1.60
N GLN A 96 20.62 -4.46 -2.06
CA GLN A 96 19.42 -5.16 -1.63
C GLN A 96 19.22 -6.45 -2.44
N HIS A 97 18.72 -7.47 -1.76
CA HIS A 97 18.20 -8.66 -2.43
C HIS A 97 16.84 -8.33 -3.03
N VAL A 98 16.60 -8.83 -4.23
CA VAL A 98 15.33 -8.72 -4.92
C VAL A 98 14.83 -10.08 -5.36
N VAL A 99 13.52 -10.21 -5.54
CA VAL A 99 12.87 -11.43 -6.00
C VAL A 99 11.95 -11.12 -7.17
N PHE A 100 11.94 -11.98 -8.18
CA PHE A 100 11.02 -11.96 -9.31
C PHE A 100 9.78 -12.83 -9.02
N GLU A 101 8.72 -12.68 -9.83
CA GLU A 101 7.48 -13.46 -9.66
C GLU A 101 7.71 -14.97 -9.76
N ASN A 102 8.64 -15.41 -10.60
CA ASN A 102 9.02 -16.82 -10.76
C ASN A 102 9.88 -17.37 -9.61
N GLY A 103 10.19 -16.56 -8.59
CA GLY A 103 11.01 -16.93 -7.44
C GLY A 103 12.52 -16.78 -7.65
N ALA A 104 12.98 -16.37 -8.83
CA ALA A 104 14.39 -16.06 -9.02
C ALA A 104 14.83 -14.89 -8.12
N VAL A 105 16.03 -14.99 -7.59
CA VAL A 105 16.62 -13.99 -6.68
C VAL A 105 17.78 -13.28 -7.36
N GLY A 106 17.91 -11.99 -7.11
CA GLY A 106 19.05 -11.20 -7.55
C GLY A 106 19.54 -10.22 -6.49
N VAL A 107 20.67 -9.59 -6.77
CA VAL A 107 21.22 -8.52 -5.95
C VAL A 107 21.35 -7.27 -6.80
N VAL A 108 20.87 -6.14 -6.26
CA VAL A 108 20.98 -4.86 -6.96
C VAL A 108 22.38 -4.29 -6.80
N GLY A 109 23.06 -4.07 -7.92
CA GLY A 109 24.34 -3.37 -8.00
C GLY A 109 24.19 -1.99 -8.63
N ALA A 110 25.29 -1.23 -8.61
CA ALA A 110 25.40 0.04 -9.31
C ALA A 110 26.72 0.12 -10.09
N ASP A 111 26.70 0.80 -11.22
CA ASP A 111 27.90 1.02 -12.04
C ASP A 111 29.01 1.66 -11.20
N GLU A 112 30.26 1.20 -11.34
CA GLU A 112 31.41 1.78 -10.67
C GLU A 112 31.77 3.15 -11.24
N GLY A 113 32.35 4.00 -10.40
CA GLY A 113 32.88 5.31 -10.82
C GLY A 113 31.82 6.39 -11.13
N VAL A 114 30.55 6.15 -10.77
CA VAL A 114 29.50 7.17 -10.91
C VAL A 114 29.85 8.40 -10.06
N LYS A 115 29.90 9.56 -10.72
CA LYS A 115 30.10 10.85 -10.03
C LYS A 115 28.76 11.52 -9.80
N GLY A 116 28.49 11.90 -8.55
CA GLY A 116 27.23 12.53 -8.15
C GLY A 116 26.19 11.55 -7.63
N ALA A 117 24.91 11.93 -7.72
CA ALA A 117 23.80 11.08 -7.25
C ALA A 117 23.60 9.87 -8.19
N LEU A 118 23.27 8.73 -7.60
CA LEU A 118 22.86 7.56 -8.37
C LEU A 118 21.52 7.82 -9.07
N GLU A 119 21.45 7.46 -10.35
CA GLU A 119 20.23 7.46 -11.16
C GLU A 119 19.85 6.02 -11.51
N MET A 120 18.59 5.77 -11.88
CA MET A 120 18.10 4.42 -12.22
C MET A 120 18.93 3.73 -13.30
N ARG A 121 19.37 4.46 -14.31
CA ARG A 121 20.22 3.92 -15.39
C ARG A 121 21.57 3.34 -14.92
N HIS A 122 22.01 3.69 -13.72
CA HIS A 122 23.25 3.17 -13.14
C HIS A 122 23.03 1.86 -12.37
N LEU A 123 21.78 1.47 -12.13
CA LEU A 123 21.48 0.24 -11.44
C LEU A 123 21.45 -0.96 -12.40
N TYR A 124 21.80 -2.10 -11.84
CA TYR A 124 21.63 -3.40 -12.48
C TYR A 124 21.23 -4.45 -11.42
N ILE A 125 20.68 -5.57 -11.89
CA ILE A 125 20.45 -6.75 -11.03
C ILE A 125 21.40 -7.84 -11.49
N ASP A 126 22.18 -8.36 -10.55
CA ASP A 126 22.99 -9.56 -10.69
C ASP A 126 22.14 -10.76 -10.30
N VAL A 127 21.90 -11.68 -11.25
CA VAL A 127 21.17 -12.93 -11.06
C VAL A 127 22.09 -14.16 -11.18
N GLY A 128 23.41 -13.94 -11.22
CA GLY A 128 24.42 -14.98 -11.38
C GLY A 128 24.55 -15.53 -12.81
N ALA A 129 24.01 -14.85 -13.82
CA ALA A 129 24.11 -15.22 -15.22
C ALA A 129 25.45 -14.77 -15.81
N GLU A 130 25.99 -15.54 -16.78
CA GLU A 130 27.25 -15.24 -17.46
C GLU A 130 27.03 -14.66 -18.87
N SER A 131 25.80 -14.59 -19.34
CA SER A 131 25.45 -14.06 -20.66
C SER A 131 24.09 -13.36 -20.65
N ARG A 132 23.87 -12.52 -21.65
CA ARG A 132 22.59 -11.85 -21.88
C ARG A 132 21.44 -12.85 -22.02
N GLU A 133 21.65 -13.91 -22.79
CA GLU A 133 20.67 -14.95 -23.08
C GLU A 133 20.26 -15.67 -21.80
N GLU A 134 21.24 -16.02 -20.97
CA GLU A 134 20.99 -16.67 -19.67
C GLU A 134 20.22 -15.76 -18.71
N ALA A 135 20.64 -14.50 -18.58
CA ALA A 135 19.95 -13.52 -17.73
C ALA A 135 18.48 -13.32 -18.15
N LEU A 136 18.21 -13.17 -19.45
CA LEU A 136 16.85 -13.00 -19.96
C LEU A 136 16.02 -14.30 -19.95
N ALA A 137 16.65 -15.47 -19.85
CA ALA A 137 15.94 -16.72 -19.58
C ALA A 137 15.50 -16.80 -18.11
N ILE A 138 16.27 -16.23 -17.17
CA ILE A 138 15.93 -16.15 -15.74
C ILE A 138 14.84 -15.09 -15.52
N ALA A 139 15.04 -13.88 -16.07
CA ALA A 139 14.11 -12.76 -15.92
C ALA A 139 13.91 -12.04 -17.27
N PRO A 140 12.86 -12.35 -18.02
CA PRO A 140 12.57 -11.76 -19.31
C PRO A 140 12.30 -10.26 -19.24
N ILE A 141 12.46 -9.56 -20.37
CA ILE A 141 12.09 -8.16 -20.51
C ILE A 141 10.63 -7.95 -20.08
N GLY A 142 10.39 -6.94 -19.23
CA GLY A 142 9.07 -6.65 -18.66
C GLY A 142 8.76 -7.41 -17.37
N GLU A 143 9.65 -8.32 -16.93
CA GLU A 143 9.54 -8.92 -15.59
C GLU A 143 9.89 -7.86 -14.52
N VAL A 144 9.30 -7.99 -13.32
CA VAL A 144 9.52 -7.00 -12.24
C VAL A 144 10.15 -7.68 -11.04
N ALA A 145 11.27 -7.12 -10.59
CA ALA A 145 11.88 -7.51 -9.32
C ALA A 145 11.41 -6.57 -8.21
N VAL A 146 11.12 -7.13 -7.05
CA VAL A 146 10.77 -6.37 -5.84
C VAL A 146 11.77 -6.67 -4.73
N ALA A 147 11.89 -5.80 -3.73
CA ALA A 147 12.71 -6.08 -2.56
C ALA A 147 12.30 -7.43 -1.93
N ALA A 148 13.29 -8.28 -1.66
CA ALA A 148 13.02 -9.63 -1.15
C ALA A 148 12.28 -9.56 0.20
N PRO A 149 11.19 -10.33 0.38
CA PRO A 149 10.37 -10.26 1.57
C PRO A 149 11.20 -10.54 2.83
N ARG A 150 11.12 -9.64 3.78
CA ARG A 150 11.76 -9.79 5.09
C ARG A 150 10.92 -9.07 6.14
N ILE A 151 10.58 -9.76 7.21
CA ILE A 151 9.91 -9.17 8.35
C ILE A 151 10.90 -9.12 9.53
N ALA A 152 11.09 -7.93 10.09
CA ALA A 152 11.96 -7.72 11.23
C ALA A 152 11.19 -7.01 12.36
N LYS A 153 11.18 -7.61 13.54
CA LYS A 153 10.64 -6.99 14.75
C LYS A 153 11.69 -6.04 15.35
N LEU A 154 11.32 -4.79 15.57
CA LEU A 154 12.16 -3.76 16.17
C LEU A 154 11.59 -3.37 17.55
N GLY A 155 12.25 -3.81 18.61
CA GLY A 155 11.74 -3.65 19.97
C GLY A 155 10.43 -4.41 20.18
N GLU A 156 9.53 -3.84 20.99
CA GLU A 156 8.28 -4.52 21.38
C GLU A 156 7.17 -4.36 20.31
N ASN A 157 7.02 -3.14 19.78
CA ASN A 157 5.81 -2.75 19.04
C ASN A 157 6.06 -2.40 17.57
N ARG A 158 7.28 -2.44 17.07
CA ARG A 158 7.56 -2.04 15.69
C ARG A 158 7.87 -3.22 14.80
N LEU A 159 7.42 -3.12 13.57
CA LEU A 159 7.63 -4.10 12.52
C LEU A 159 8.18 -3.42 11.29
N ALA A 160 9.23 -3.99 10.70
CA ALA A 160 9.82 -3.52 9.46
C ALA A 160 9.67 -4.58 8.35
N SER A 161 9.28 -4.14 7.15
CA SER A 161 9.16 -4.96 5.95
C SER A 161 9.28 -4.09 4.70
N PRO A 162 9.70 -4.61 3.54
CA PRO A 162 9.81 -3.82 2.31
C PRO A 162 8.47 -3.44 1.66
N ALA A 163 7.36 -3.96 2.14
CA ALA A 163 6.05 -3.75 1.53
C ALA A 163 5.00 -3.26 2.54
N MET A 164 5.40 -2.45 3.54
CA MET A 164 4.41 -1.80 4.40
C MET A 164 3.54 -0.85 3.58
N ASP A 165 4.12 -0.16 2.64
CA ASP A 165 3.47 0.58 1.57
C ASP A 165 3.01 -0.39 0.47
N ASP A 166 1.73 -0.73 0.32
CA ASP A 166 0.63 -0.39 1.26
C ASP A 166 -0.04 -1.68 1.79
N ARG A 167 0.76 -2.76 1.93
CA ARG A 167 0.27 -4.05 2.42
C ARG A 167 -0.22 -4.00 3.86
N ILE A 168 0.29 -3.02 4.63
CA ILE A 168 -0.22 -2.81 5.98
C ILE A 168 -1.65 -2.30 5.97
N ALA A 169 -2.01 -1.41 5.02
CA ALA A 169 -3.38 -0.97 4.87
C ALA A 169 -4.28 -2.07 4.27
N CYS A 170 -3.77 -2.88 3.35
CA CYS A 170 -4.47 -4.08 2.91
C CYS A 170 -4.81 -5.01 4.09
N TYR A 171 -3.86 -5.21 5.02
CA TYR A 171 -4.11 -5.96 6.24
C TYR A 171 -5.19 -5.29 7.12
N ILE A 172 -5.07 -3.97 7.36
CA ILE A 172 -6.04 -3.22 8.17
C ILE A 172 -7.44 -3.34 7.57
N GLN A 173 -7.57 -3.15 6.26
CA GLN A 173 -8.84 -3.26 5.54
C GLN A 173 -9.41 -4.69 5.63
N ALA A 174 -8.60 -5.72 5.40
CA ALA A 174 -9.04 -7.10 5.52
C ALA A 174 -9.45 -7.45 6.96
N GLN A 175 -8.65 -7.06 7.95
CA GLN A 175 -8.95 -7.30 9.36
C GLN A 175 -10.24 -6.59 9.80
N ALA A 176 -10.44 -5.34 9.36
CA ALA A 176 -11.68 -4.62 9.61
C ALA A 176 -12.88 -5.35 9.00
N MET A 177 -12.80 -5.80 7.74
CA MET A 177 -13.90 -6.55 7.09
C MET A 177 -14.25 -7.85 7.82
N LEU A 178 -13.26 -8.56 8.36
CA LEU A 178 -13.46 -9.77 9.17
C LEU A 178 -14.18 -9.51 10.50
N GLU A 179 -14.00 -8.31 11.07
CA GLU A 179 -14.53 -7.92 12.38
C GLU A 179 -15.81 -7.08 12.32
N LEU A 180 -16.27 -6.69 11.12
CA LEU A 180 -17.52 -5.93 10.99
C LEU A 180 -18.72 -6.76 11.47
N PRO A 181 -19.67 -6.14 12.22
CA PRO A 181 -20.88 -6.82 12.65
C PRO A 181 -21.78 -7.19 11.46
N GLU A 182 -22.65 -8.20 11.65
CA GLU A 182 -23.61 -8.59 10.62
C GLU A 182 -24.75 -7.57 10.46
N ASN A 183 -25.13 -6.88 11.54
CA ASN A 183 -26.23 -5.92 11.53
C ASN A 183 -25.70 -4.48 11.36
N MET A 184 -25.39 -4.11 10.13
CA MET A 184 -24.97 -2.75 9.77
C MET A 184 -26.06 -2.07 8.94
N LYS A 185 -26.07 -0.73 8.92
CA LYS A 185 -26.89 0.05 8.00
C LYS A 185 -26.21 0.21 6.62
N ASN A 186 -24.90 0.46 6.66
CA ASN A 186 -24.12 0.79 5.48
C ASN A 186 -23.66 -0.47 4.74
N ASP A 187 -23.68 -0.40 3.39
CA ASP A 187 -22.91 -1.33 2.55
C ASP A 187 -21.43 -0.94 2.63
N VAL A 188 -20.55 -1.87 2.96
CA VAL A 188 -19.10 -1.66 2.96
C VAL A 188 -18.50 -2.39 1.77
N VAL A 189 -17.85 -1.64 0.90
CA VAL A 189 -17.17 -2.15 -0.30
C VAL A 189 -15.67 -1.96 -0.12
N ALA A 190 -14.96 -3.02 0.21
CA ALA A 190 -13.52 -3.02 0.34
C ALA A 190 -12.87 -3.28 -1.04
N VAL A 191 -12.19 -2.30 -1.58
CA VAL A 191 -11.41 -2.40 -2.80
C VAL A 191 -9.95 -2.56 -2.44
N PHE A 192 -9.35 -3.69 -2.79
CA PHE A 192 -7.91 -3.90 -2.76
C PHE A 192 -7.41 -3.55 -4.16
N SER A 193 -6.90 -2.34 -4.29
CA SER A 193 -6.62 -1.73 -5.58
C SER A 193 -5.28 -2.18 -6.15
N VAL A 194 -5.10 -1.98 -7.44
CA VAL A 194 -3.89 -2.26 -8.20
C VAL A 194 -3.31 -0.99 -8.81
N GLN A 195 -2.00 -0.98 -9.08
CA GLN A 195 -1.32 0.09 -9.82
C GLN A 195 -1.52 1.49 -9.20
N GLU A 196 -1.55 1.58 -7.89
CA GLU A 196 -1.56 2.86 -7.18
C GLU A 196 -0.28 3.64 -7.45
N GLU A 197 0.88 2.99 -7.28
CA GLU A 197 2.24 3.51 -7.36
C GLU A 197 2.60 4.18 -8.71
N VAL A 198 1.78 3.96 -9.71
CA VAL A 198 1.95 4.51 -11.07
C VAL A 198 0.78 5.42 -11.48
N GLY A 199 -0.02 5.88 -10.52
CA GLY A 199 -1.03 6.92 -10.71
C GLY A 199 -2.46 6.53 -10.37
N LEU A 200 -2.71 5.85 -9.25
CA LEU A 200 -4.04 5.58 -8.65
C LEU A 200 -5.01 4.86 -9.60
N ARG A 201 -4.48 3.99 -10.48
CA ARG A 201 -5.22 3.50 -11.67
C ARG A 201 -6.35 2.57 -11.31
N GLY A 202 -6.11 1.61 -10.41
CA GLY A 202 -7.11 0.63 -9.98
C GLY A 202 -8.27 1.30 -9.26
N ALA A 203 -7.98 2.17 -8.31
CA ALA A 203 -9.00 2.89 -7.55
C ALA A 203 -9.88 3.76 -8.42
N ALA A 204 -9.33 4.39 -9.47
CA ALA A 204 -10.11 5.19 -10.41
C ALA A 204 -11.19 4.35 -11.11
N ALA A 205 -10.83 3.16 -11.60
CA ALA A 205 -11.77 2.25 -12.27
C ALA A 205 -12.80 1.67 -11.29
N ALA A 206 -12.32 1.22 -10.11
CA ALA A 206 -13.18 0.65 -9.09
C ALA A 206 -14.20 1.68 -8.55
N ALA A 207 -13.79 2.90 -8.24
CA ALA A 207 -14.68 3.95 -7.74
C ALA A 207 -15.77 4.31 -8.75
N TYR A 208 -15.46 4.29 -10.06
CA TYR A 208 -16.46 4.48 -11.10
C TYR A 208 -17.51 3.36 -11.09
N ALA A 209 -17.08 2.11 -10.97
CA ALA A 209 -17.96 0.94 -10.98
C ALA A 209 -18.79 0.82 -9.69
N VAL A 210 -18.15 0.97 -8.53
CA VAL A 210 -18.79 0.87 -7.20
C VAL A 210 -19.80 2.00 -6.99
N ALA A 211 -19.56 3.20 -7.53
CA ALA A 211 -20.40 4.38 -7.32
C ALA A 211 -20.74 4.65 -5.85
N PRO A 212 -19.74 4.83 -4.96
CA PRO A 212 -19.98 4.96 -3.54
C PRO A 212 -20.54 6.34 -3.18
N ASP A 213 -21.26 6.41 -2.05
CA ASP A 213 -21.72 7.65 -1.43
C ASP A 213 -20.60 8.37 -0.65
N MET A 214 -19.58 7.59 -0.23
CA MET A 214 -18.40 8.07 0.49
C MET A 214 -17.23 7.12 0.26
N GLY A 215 -16.01 7.68 0.15
CA GLY A 215 -14.77 6.90 0.06
C GLY A 215 -13.81 7.20 1.19
N ILE A 216 -13.16 6.17 1.72
CA ILE A 216 -12.06 6.28 2.67
C ILE A 216 -10.90 5.44 2.12
N ALA A 217 -9.80 6.08 1.74
CA ALA A 217 -8.58 5.36 1.43
C ALA A 217 -7.77 5.09 2.71
N LEU A 218 -7.07 3.98 2.70
CA LEU A 218 -6.08 3.62 3.70
C LEU A 218 -4.74 3.63 3.00
N ASP A 219 -3.72 4.24 3.61
CA ASP A 219 -2.41 4.35 2.99
C ASP A 219 -1.37 4.74 4.04
N VAL A 220 -0.10 4.46 3.82
CA VAL A 220 0.96 4.89 4.74
C VAL A 220 1.23 6.39 4.64
N THR A 221 1.80 6.97 5.68
CA THR A 221 2.27 8.36 5.67
C THR A 221 3.61 8.53 6.35
N GLY A 222 4.42 9.46 5.81
CA GLY A 222 5.72 9.80 6.36
C GLY A 222 5.64 10.44 7.75
N VAL A 223 6.63 10.15 8.58
CA VAL A 223 6.75 10.68 9.94
C VAL A 223 7.98 11.56 10.10
N GLY A 224 7.90 12.53 11.02
CA GLY A 224 8.99 13.46 11.32
C GLY A 224 9.82 13.09 12.55
N ASP A 225 9.62 11.91 13.11
CA ASP A 225 10.25 11.47 14.37
C ASP A 225 11.60 10.75 14.19
N VAL A 226 12.32 11.07 13.11
CA VAL A 226 13.66 10.55 12.84
C VAL A 226 14.75 11.61 13.06
N PRO A 227 15.98 11.24 13.44
CA PRO A 227 17.07 12.19 13.67
C PRO A 227 17.35 13.05 12.43
N GLY A 228 17.51 14.36 12.64
CA GLY A 228 17.87 15.31 11.60
C GLY A 228 16.76 15.62 10.58
N HIS A 229 15.55 15.17 10.83
CA HIS A 229 14.40 15.50 9.99
C HIS A 229 14.16 17.02 9.99
N LYS A 230 14.10 17.63 8.80
CA LYS A 230 13.99 19.08 8.63
C LYS A 230 12.59 19.53 8.20
N ASP A 231 11.77 18.59 7.69
CA ASP A 231 10.44 18.89 7.24
C ASP A 231 9.46 18.89 8.42
N HIS A 232 8.45 19.75 8.35
CA HIS A 232 7.42 19.83 9.39
C HIS A 232 6.38 18.71 9.19
N LEU A 233 6.79 17.45 9.37
CA LEU A 233 5.86 16.33 9.46
C LEU A 233 5.54 16.06 10.93
N PRO A 234 4.33 16.40 11.39
CA PRO A 234 3.99 16.28 12.81
C PRO A 234 3.72 14.85 13.25
N MET A 235 3.48 13.91 12.32
CA MET A 235 3.18 12.52 12.64
C MET A 235 4.36 11.80 13.28
N LYS A 236 4.04 10.88 14.19
CA LYS A 236 4.99 10.06 14.93
C LYS A 236 4.49 8.63 15.03
N LEU A 237 5.39 7.67 15.07
CA LEU A 237 5.06 6.28 15.39
C LEU A 237 4.58 6.13 16.84
N GLY A 238 3.53 5.34 17.04
CA GLY A 238 2.97 5.03 18.35
C GLY A 238 1.99 6.08 18.89
N GLU A 239 1.63 7.07 18.08
CA GLU A 239 0.66 8.11 18.46
C GLU A 239 -0.72 7.93 17.81
N GLY A 240 -0.97 6.76 17.20
CA GLY A 240 -2.26 6.37 16.65
C GLY A 240 -2.42 6.67 15.15
N ALA A 241 -3.62 6.40 14.65
CA ALA A 241 -4.00 6.60 13.25
C ALA A 241 -3.85 8.07 12.84
N ALA A 242 -3.42 8.34 11.60
CA ALA A 242 -3.36 9.70 11.09
C ALA A 242 -4.63 10.00 10.26
N VAL A 243 -5.44 10.96 10.71
CA VAL A 243 -6.58 11.49 9.96
C VAL A 243 -6.07 12.56 9.01
N LYS A 244 -6.04 12.24 7.73
CA LYS A 244 -5.52 13.14 6.69
C LYS A 244 -6.51 14.26 6.39
N ILE A 245 -6.00 15.48 6.31
CA ILE A 245 -6.73 16.68 5.89
C ILE A 245 -6.42 17.00 4.43
N MET A 246 -5.14 16.81 4.02
CA MET A 246 -4.68 17.12 2.67
C MET A 246 -3.44 16.30 2.32
N ASP A 247 -3.33 15.89 1.05
CA ASP A 247 -2.08 15.58 0.37
C ASP A 247 -2.05 16.26 -1.01
N ARG A 248 -1.06 15.93 -1.85
CA ARG A 248 -0.96 16.55 -3.18
C ARG A 248 -2.07 16.12 -4.14
N SER A 249 -2.69 14.96 -3.92
CA SER A 249 -3.74 14.40 -4.79
C SER A 249 -5.14 14.88 -4.44
N LEU A 250 -5.39 15.24 -3.16
CA LEU A 250 -6.70 15.70 -2.68
C LEU A 250 -6.62 16.65 -1.48
N ILE A 251 -7.68 17.43 -1.33
CA ILE A 251 -8.10 17.99 -0.03
C ILE A 251 -9.29 17.13 0.41
N CYS A 252 -9.17 16.47 1.56
CA CYS A 252 -10.23 15.63 2.10
C CYS A 252 -11.51 16.43 2.32
N THR A 253 -12.66 15.81 2.09
CA THR A 253 -13.96 16.43 2.31
C THR A 253 -14.14 16.73 3.80
N PRO A 254 -14.39 18.00 4.22
CA PRO A 254 -14.44 18.37 5.64
C PRO A 254 -15.38 17.48 6.47
N ALA A 255 -16.57 17.17 5.96
CA ALA A 255 -17.52 16.31 6.66
C ALA A 255 -17.00 14.87 6.88
N VAL A 256 -16.13 14.35 5.99
CA VAL A 256 -15.52 13.03 6.17
C VAL A 256 -14.40 13.12 7.21
N VAL A 257 -13.61 14.20 7.21
CA VAL A 257 -12.60 14.44 8.25
C VAL A 257 -13.25 14.56 9.63
N GLU A 258 -14.32 15.32 9.74
CA GLU A 258 -15.10 15.48 10.98
C GLU A 258 -15.70 14.15 11.45
N LEU A 259 -16.22 13.33 10.54
CA LEU A 259 -16.71 11.99 10.84
C LEU A 259 -15.59 11.12 11.44
N MET A 260 -14.42 11.06 10.80
CA MET A 260 -13.29 10.26 11.27
C MET A 260 -12.82 10.71 12.67
N ILE A 261 -12.72 12.03 12.89
CA ILE A 261 -12.33 12.59 14.19
C ILE A 261 -13.38 12.25 15.26
N ALA A 262 -14.67 12.44 14.96
CA ALA A 262 -15.75 12.12 15.88
C ALA A 262 -15.75 10.62 16.25
N CYS A 263 -15.54 9.73 15.26
CA CYS A 263 -15.41 8.29 15.49
C CYS A 263 -14.22 7.97 16.40
N ALA A 264 -13.08 8.62 16.20
CA ALA A 264 -11.90 8.42 17.05
C ALA A 264 -12.17 8.87 18.51
N GLU A 265 -12.76 10.06 18.68
CA GLU A 265 -13.05 10.63 20.00
C GLU A 265 -14.11 9.81 20.77
N GLU A 266 -15.21 9.45 20.12
CA GLU A 266 -16.31 8.67 20.72
C GLU A 266 -15.86 7.27 21.16
N ASN A 267 -14.89 6.67 20.47
CA ASN A 267 -14.39 5.32 20.75
C ASN A 267 -13.05 5.33 21.50
N ASN A 268 -12.54 6.51 21.93
CA ASN A 268 -11.25 6.67 22.60
C ASN A 268 -10.08 6.08 21.77
N ILE A 269 -10.15 6.19 20.45
CA ILE A 269 -9.10 5.75 19.54
C ILE A 269 -8.05 6.86 19.44
N ARG A 270 -6.78 6.51 19.63
CA ARG A 270 -5.68 7.45 19.50
C ARG A 270 -5.52 7.86 18.04
N TYR A 271 -5.45 9.17 17.77
CA TYR A 271 -5.28 9.69 16.42
C TYR A 271 -4.40 10.95 16.35
N GLN A 272 -3.91 11.24 15.15
CA GLN A 272 -3.14 12.43 14.81
C GLN A 272 -3.81 13.13 13.61
N ARG A 273 -3.58 14.44 13.44
CA ARG A 273 -4.05 15.19 12.26
C ARG A 273 -2.90 15.36 11.27
N GLU A 274 -3.15 15.03 10.02
CA GLU A 274 -2.15 15.03 8.97
C GLU A 274 -2.41 16.08 7.90
N VAL A 275 -1.37 16.86 7.59
CA VAL A 275 -1.30 17.71 6.40
C VAL A 275 0.01 17.40 5.71
N LEU A 276 -0.07 16.85 4.49
CA LEU A 276 1.08 16.45 3.69
C LEU A 276 1.10 17.28 2.41
N SER A 277 2.25 17.89 2.08
CA SER A 277 2.36 18.75 0.88
C SER A 277 2.81 17.98 -0.37
N PHE A 278 3.03 16.68 -0.25
CA PHE A 278 3.49 15.78 -1.32
C PHE A 278 2.75 14.44 -1.23
N GLY A 279 3.09 13.50 -2.12
CA GLY A 279 2.44 12.19 -2.16
C GLY A 279 1.00 12.25 -2.71
N GLY A 280 0.36 11.13 -2.71
CA GLY A 280 -1.03 10.95 -3.11
C GLY A 280 -1.54 9.64 -2.54
N THR A 281 -2.84 9.41 -2.64
CA THR A 281 -3.51 8.19 -2.20
C THR A 281 -4.68 7.89 -3.13
N ASP A 282 -5.20 6.69 -3.09
CA ASP A 282 -6.40 6.28 -3.84
C ASP A 282 -7.59 7.24 -3.66
N ALA A 283 -7.70 7.93 -2.51
CA ALA A 283 -8.75 8.92 -2.28
C ALA A 283 -8.74 10.06 -3.31
N GLY A 284 -7.58 10.42 -3.86
CA GLY A 284 -7.47 11.41 -4.92
C GLY A 284 -8.12 10.98 -6.24
N ALA A 285 -8.20 9.68 -6.51
CA ALA A 285 -8.94 9.13 -7.64
C ALA A 285 -10.43 8.95 -7.30
N ILE A 286 -10.74 8.42 -6.12
CA ILE A 286 -12.11 8.20 -5.64
C ILE A 286 -12.88 9.53 -5.62
N GLN A 287 -12.28 10.61 -5.09
CA GLN A 287 -12.91 11.93 -4.99
C GLN A 287 -13.39 12.47 -6.35
N LYS A 288 -12.68 12.14 -7.42
CA LYS A 288 -12.97 12.60 -8.79
C LYS A 288 -13.86 11.65 -9.59
N ALA A 289 -14.26 10.52 -9.01
CA ALA A 289 -15.10 9.57 -9.72
C ALA A 289 -16.51 10.12 -9.98
N ARG A 290 -17.06 9.83 -11.16
CA ARG A 290 -18.41 10.26 -11.59
C ARG A 290 -18.62 11.78 -11.41
N ALA A 291 -19.61 12.16 -10.59
CA ALA A 291 -19.94 13.56 -10.27
C ALA A 291 -19.21 14.08 -9.02
N GLY A 292 -18.27 13.30 -8.50
CA GLY A 292 -17.54 13.54 -7.26
C GLY A 292 -18.04 12.68 -6.11
N VAL A 293 -17.11 12.21 -5.28
CA VAL A 293 -17.38 11.38 -4.09
C VAL A 293 -16.76 12.05 -2.87
N PRO A 294 -17.51 12.32 -1.80
CA PRO A 294 -16.92 12.76 -0.53
C PRO A 294 -15.88 11.77 -0.06
N SER A 295 -14.63 12.22 0.12
CA SER A 295 -13.51 11.30 0.37
C SER A 295 -12.62 11.79 1.52
N GLY A 296 -12.07 10.84 2.25
CA GLY A 296 -11.08 11.02 3.30
C GLY A 296 -10.01 9.93 3.26
N VAL A 297 -9.02 10.06 4.14
CA VAL A 297 -7.93 9.09 4.27
C VAL A 297 -7.63 8.84 5.74
N ILE A 298 -7.50 7.57 6.10
CA ILE A 298 -6.91 7.12 7.36
C ILE A 298 -5.50 6.65 7.03
N SER A 299 -4.48 7.41 7.46
CA SER A 299 -3.10 7.08 7.16
C SER A 299 -2.42 6.32 8.29
N ILE A 300 -1.52 5.42 7.92
CA ILE A 300 -0.69 4.64 8.84
C ILE A 300 0.68 5.29 8.94
N PRO A 301 1.09 5.83 10.10
CA PRO A 301 2.43 6.38 10.27
C PRO A 301 3.50 5.34 9.93
N CYS A 302 4.40 5.70 9.02
CA CYS A 302 5.44 4.80 8.53
C CYS A 302 6.78 5.53 8.33
N ARG A 303 7.89 4.92 8.75
CA ARG A 303 9.25 5.36 8.46
C ARG A 303 9.80 4.67 7.23
N TYR A 304 10.71 5.36 6.54
CA TYR A 304 11.51 4.79 5.45
C TYR A 304 10.68 4.31 4.26
N ILE A 305 9.54 4.95 4.00
CA ILE A 305 8.66 4.65 2.87
C ILE A 305 9.45 4.59 1.56
N HIS A 306 9.12 3.67 0.67
CA HIS A 306 9.84 3.35 -0.57
C HIS A 306 11.27 2.87 -0.31
N SER A 307 11.42 1.99 0.67
CA SER A 307 12.69 1.32 0.98
C SER A 307 12.48 -0.16 1.33
N ALA A 308 13.57 -0.91 1.45
CA ALA A 308 13.52 -2.31 1.87
C ALA A 308 13.24 -2.51 3.37
N ALA A 309 12.98 -1.44 4.15
CA ALA A 309 12.83 -1.51 5.60
C ALA A 309 11.78 -0.52 6.13
N GLU A 310 10.66 -0.39 5.43
CA GLU A 310 9.53 0.42 5.86
C GLU A 310 9.04 -0.06 7.22
N THR A 311 8.83 0.88 8.14
CA THR A 311 8.64 0.55 9.55
C THR A 311 7.40 1.22 10.12
N VAL A 312 6.49 0.41 10.69
CA VAL A 312 5.28 0.85 11.37
C VAL A 312 5.29 0.48 12.84
N ASP A 313 4.44 1.12 13.63
CA ASP A 313 4.14 0.72 15.01
C ASP A 313 2.81 -0.05 15.04
N LEU A 314 2.80 -1.23 15.62
CA LEU A 314 1.62 -2.12 15.63
C LEU A 314 0.44 -1.52 16.42
N ARG A 315 0.69 -0.60 17.34
CA ARG A 315 -0.36 0.14 18.06
C ARG A 315 -1.10 1.13 17.15
N ASP A 316 -0.39 1.71 16.17
CA ASP A 316 -1.00 2.58 15.16
C ASP A 316 -1.84 1.75 14.19
N VAL A 317 -1.36 0.55 13.82
CA VAL A 317 -2.10 -0.41 13.01
C VAL A 317 -3.42 -0.81 13.68
N GLU A 318 -3.39 -1.15 14.98
CA GLU A 318 -4.60 -1.46 15.74
C GLU A 318 -5.56 -0.25 15.81
N ALA A 319 -5.02 0.96 16.05
CA ALA A 319 -5.83 2.18 16.03
C ALA A 319 -6.49 2.42 14.66
N CYS A 320 -5.81 2.14 13.56
CA CYS A 320 -6.39 2.25 12.22
C CYS A 320 -7.50 1.22 11.99
N VAL A 321 -7.34 -0.04 12.41
CA VAL A 321 -8.40 -1.06 12.32
C VAL A 321 -9.65 -0.61 13.06
N GLU A 322 -9.50 -0.15 14.31
CA GLU A 322 -10.63 0.31 15.11
C GLU A 322 -11.31 1.56 14.51
N LEU A 323 -10.51 2.49 13.98
CA LEU A 323 -11.04 3.69 13.37
C LEU A 323 -11.83 3.38 12.09
N VAL A 324 -11.32 2.49 11.23
CA VAL A 324 -12.04 2.03 10.03
C VAL A 324 -13.39 1.44 10.42
N LYS A 325 -13.40 0.50 11.36
CA LYS A 325 -14.64 -0.13 11.85
C LYS A 325 -15.64 0.90 12.38
N ALA A 326 -15.17 1.83 13.22
CA ALA A 326 -16.01 2.88 13.78
C ALA A 326 -16.62 3.79 12.68
N CYS A 327 -15.86 4.14 11.65
CA CYS A 327 -16.33 4.99 10.56
C CYS A 327 -17.37 4.32 9.66
N VAL A 328 -17.24 3.02 9.37
CA VAL A 328 -18.13 2.34 8.42
C VAL A 328 -19.43 1.87 9.04
N VAL A 329 -19.51 1.73 10.36
CA VAL A 329 -20.75 1.36 11.05
C VAL A 329 -21.61 2.57 11.46
N LYS A 330 -21.04 3.79 11.46
CA LYS A 330 -21.72 5.04 11.83
C LYS A 330 -22.56 5.58 10.69
#